data_d6c9ce2f94e99c86df31a46ee0664b49
#
_entry.id   d6c9ce2f94e99c86df31a46ee0664b49
#
_cell.length_a   1.000
_cell.length_b   1.000
_cell.length_c   1.000
_cell.angle_alpha   90.00
_cell.angle_beta   90.00
_cell.angle_gamma   90.00
#
_symmetry.space_group_name_H-M   'P 1'
#
loop_
_entity.id
_entity.type
_entity.pdbx_description
1 polymer ?
#
loop_
_entity_poly.entity_id
_entity_poly.type
_entity_poly.pdbx_seq_one_letter_code
_entity_poly.pdbx_strand_id
1 'polypeptide(L)'
;MEKVLRKVFHESERIEVESDLLGAARAVCQHQEGLACILGTGSNSCLYDGEKIIGNVPPLGYILGDEGSGAVLGKLFLNALFKGTLPDGMKEDFLQSSDLSYPEIIQRVYRQPMANRFLASTSLYISEHLDVPALRDLVKENFRDFFHKNIAQYVRHDLPVGAIGSIAYHYRDLLQEVAEEEGYKLSTVAKSPMEGLVAYHAY
;
A
#
# COMPACT_ATOMS: atom_id res chain seq x y z
N MET A 1 -14.34 -15.85 -12.94
CA MET A 1 -14.05 -14.67 -13.76
C MET A 1 -13.72 -15.06 -15.20
N GLU A 2 -12.79 -15.98 -15.46
CA GLU A 2 -12.39 -16.43 -16.81
C GLU A 2 -13.56 -16.80 -17.72
N LYS A 3 -14.51 -17.64 -17.24
CA LYS A 3 -15.72 -18.02 -18.02
C LYS A 3 -16.57 -16.81 -18.48
N VAL A 4 -16.56 -15.71 -17.74
CA VAL A 4 -17.29 -14.50 -18.09
C VAL A 4 -16.49 -13.70 -19.13
N LEU A 5 -15.18 -13.59 -18.94
CA LEU A 5 -14.31 -12.92 -19.90
C LEU A 5 -14.30 -13.60 -21.27
N ARG A 6 -14.28 -14.93 -21.33
CA ARG A 6 -14.37 -15.69 -22.59
C ARG A 6 -15.69 -15.43 -23.37
N LYS A 7 -16.77 -15.05 -22.69
CA LYS A 7 -18.02 -14.68 -23.36
C LYS A 7 -17.95 -13.28 -24.00
N VAL A 8 -17.16 -12.38 -23.42
CA VAL A 8 -16.99 -11.01 -23.90
C VAL A 8 -15.90 -10.94 -24.97
N PHE A 9 -14.77 -11.62 -24.70
CA PHE A 9 -13.59 -11.66 -25.56
C PHE A 9 -13.48 -13.01 -26.28
N HIS A 10 -14.55 -13.36 -27.04
CA HIS A 10 -14.69 -14.69 -27.67
C HIS A 10 -13.65 -14.94 -28.79
N GLU A 11 -13.06 -13.89 -29.35
CA GLU A 11 -12.01 -13.97 -30.37
C GLU A 11 -10.58 -14.04 -29.78
N SER A 12 -10.45 -13.90 -28.45
CA SER A 12 -9.13 -13.98 -27.81
C SER A 12 -8.63 -15.42 -27.73
N GLU A 13 -7.46 -15.68 -28.29
CA GLU A 13 -6.83 -17.01 -28.23
C GLU A 13 -6.48 -17.39 -26.79
N ARG A 14 -6.04 -16.42 -25.99
CA ARG A 14 -5.62 -16.63 -24.61
C ARG A 14 -6.26 -15.62 -23.66
N ILE A 15 -6.85 -16.11 -22.58
CA ILE A 15 -7.34 -15.30 -21.44
C ILE A 15 -6.75 -15.91 -20.18
N GLU A 16 -6.00 -15.08 -19.44
CA GLU A 16 -5.47 -15.42 -18.12
C GLU A 16 -6.19 -14.59 -17.05
N VAL A 17 -6.50 -15.21 -15.91
CA VAL A 17 -7.07 -14.53 -14.75
C VAL A 17 -6.19 -14.89 -13.56
N GLU A 18 -5.45 -13.93 -13.11
CA GLU A 18 -4.46 -14.08 -12.04
C GLU A 18 -4.80 -13.18 -10.84
N SER A 19 -4.03 -13.31 -9.76
CA SER A 19 -4.17 -12.45 -8.60
C SER A 19 -3.64 -11.04 -8.91
N ASP A 20 -4.15 -10.04 -8.19
CA ASP A 20 -3.64 -8.68 -8.22
C ASP A 20 -2.15 -8.60 -7.83
N LEU A 21 -1.73 -9.46 -6.90
CA LEU A 21 -0.34 -9.55 -6.46
C LEU A 21 0.60 -10.05 -7.57
N LEU A 22 0.20 -11.04 -8.37
CA LEU A 22 0.98 -11.47 -9.53
C LEU A 22 1.02 -10.39 -10.60
N GLY A 23 -0.12 -9.70 -10.81
CA GLY A 23 -0.17 -8.53 -11.68
C GLY A 23 0.78 -7.42 -11.22
N ALA A 24 0.85 -7.15 -9.93
CA ALA A 24 1.80 -6.20 -9.35
C ALA A 24 3.25 -6.64 -9.58
N ALA A 25 3.58 -7.90 -9.29
CA ALA A 25 4.92 -8.45 -9.49
C ALA A 25 5.40 -8.34 -10.94
N ARG A 26 4.58 -8.78 -11.90
CA ARG A 26 4.85 -8.63 -13.34
C ARG A 26 5.06 -7.17 -13.74
N ALA A 27 4.27 -6.26 -13.17
CA ALA A 27 4.37 -4.85 -13.51
C ALA A 27 5.66 -4.17 -13.03
N VAL A 28 6.15 -4.50 -11.83
CA VAL A 28 7.32 -3.82 -11.24
C VAL A 28 8.64 -4.57 -11.41
N CYS A 29 8.60 -5.90 -11.50
CA CYS A 29 9.80 -6.73 -11.65
C CYS A 29 10.02 -7.18 -13.10
N GLN A 30 9.01 -7.07 -13.97
CA GLN A 30 9.03 -7.60 -15.32
C GLN A 30 9.40 -9.10 -15.29
N HIS A 31 10.37 -9.53 -16.07
CA HIS A 31 10.89 -10.90 -16.13
C HIS A 31 12.10 -11.12 -15.22
N GLN A 32 12.30 -10.25 -14.21
CA GLN A 32 13.42 -10.34 -13.29
C GLN A 32 12.95 -10.78 -11.90
N GLU A 33 13.82 -11.47 -11.19
CA GLU A 33 13.59 -11.78 -9.77
C GLU A 33 13.53 -10.49 -8.94
N GLY A 34 12.59 -10.44 -7.96
CA GLY A 34 12.43 -9.26 -7.14
C GLY A 34 11.40 -9.42 -6.02
N LEU A 35 11.33 -8.42 -5.16
CA LEU A 35 10.30 -8.27 -4.13
C LEU A 35 9.24 -7.29 -4.65
N ALA A 36 8.01 -7.73 -4.79
CA ALA A 36 6.92 -6.88 -5.25
C ALA A 36 5.92 -6.60 -4.14
N CYS A 37 5.48 -5.34 -4.04
CA CYS A 37 4.61 -4.85 -3.00
C CYS A 37 3.39 -4.14 -3.58
N ILE A 38 2.24 -4.33 -2.93
CA ILE A 38 1.05 -3.49 -3.10
C ILE A 38 0.90 -2.66 -1.83
N LEU A 39 0.92 -1.32 -1.94
CA LEU A 39 0.68 -0.39 -0.85
C LEU A 39 -0.42 0.59 -1.27
N GLY A 40 -1.66 0.22 -0.97
CA GLY A 40 -2.89 0.95 -1.28
C GLY A 40 -3.78 1.07 -0.06
N THR A 41 -5.09 0.83 -0.20
CA THR A 41 -6.02 0.74 0.94
C THR A 41 -5.60 -0.35 1.93
N GLY A 42 -5.24 -1.54 1.44
CA GLY A 42 -4.53 -2.60 2.15
C GLY A 42 -3.09 -2.70 1.66
N SER A 43 -2.35 -3.71 2.15
CA SER A 43 -1.01 -4.02 1.66
C SER A 43 -0.86 -5.51 1.35
N ASN A 44 0.12 -5.85 0.52
CA ASN A 44 0.55 -7.21 0.27
C ASN A 44 1.97 -7.20 -0.28
N SER A 45 2.68 -8.33 -0.20
CA SER A 45 4.03 -8.47 -0.74
C SER A 45 4.29 -9.87 -1.25
N CYS A 46 5.25 -10.04 -2.14
CA CYS A 46 5.71 -11.36 -2.56
C CYS A 46 7.18 -11.36 -2.96
N LEU A 47 7.77 -12.55 -2.87
CA LEU A 47 8.99 -12.91 -3.58
C LEU A 47 8.60 -13.50 -4.93
N TYR A 48 9.12 -12.91 -5.99
CA TYR A 48 8.84 -13.23 -7.39
C TYR A 48 10.12 -13.71 -8.09
N ASP A 49 10.05 -14.79 -8.86
CA ASP A 49 11.22 -15.39 -9.53
C ASP A 49 11.42 -14.94 -10.99
N GLY A 50 10.64 -13.96 -11.46
CA GLY A 50 10.63 -13.51 -12.85
C GLY A 50 9.47 -14.10 -13.66
N GLU A 51 8.77 -15.10 -13.14
CA GLU A 51 7.67 -15.79 -13.82
C GLU A 51 6.45 -15.97 -12.90
N LYS A 52 6.68 -16.40 -11.64
CA LYS A 52 5.64 -16.71 -10.65
C LYS A 52 6.02 -16.24 -9.25
N ILE A 53 5.01 -16.17 -8.38
CA ILE A 53 5.19 -15.92 -6.95
C ILE A 53 5.71 -17.22 -6.31
N ILE A 54 6.88 -17.14 -5.65
CA ILE A 54 7.51 -18.25 -4.92
C ILE A 54 7.48 -18.08 -3.41
N GLY A 55 7.06 -16.91 -2.92
CA GLY A 55 6.85 -16.62 -1.49
C GLY A 55 5.86 -15.50 -1.31
N ASN A 56 5.00 -15.61 -0.29
CA ASN A 56 4.05 -14.56 0.11
C ASN A 56 3.90 -14.56 1.63
N VAL A 57 4.15 -13.42 2.25
CA VAL A 57 3.83 -13.19 3.67
C VAL A 57 2.37 -12.79 3.74
N PRO A 58 1.53 -13.48 4.52
CA PRO A 58 0.10 -13.17 4.61
C PRO A 58 -0.16 -11.73 5.09
N PRO A 59 -0.95 -10.93 4.38
CA PRO A 59 -1.20 -9.53 4.75
C PRO A 59 -2.13 -9.37 5.96
N LEU A 60 -2.97 -10.37 6.28
CA LEU A 60 -3.89 -10.50 7.41
C LEU A 60 -5.01 -9.44 7.49
N GLY A 61 -5.06 -8.47 6.57
CA GLY A 61 -6.05 -7.39 6.55
C GLY A 61 -5.80 -6.31 7.61
N TYR A 62 -6.50 -5.18 7.49
CA TYR A 62 -6.22 -3.94 8.25
C TYR A 62 -6.41 -4.03 9.78
N ILE A 63 -7.03 -5.08 10.28
CA ILE A 63 -7.20 -5.29 11.72
C ILE A 63 -5.98 -5.98 12.32
N LEU A 64 -5.47 -7.01 11.65
CA LEU A 64 -4.41 -7.89 12.16
C LEU A 64 -3.05 -7.66 11.49
N GLY A 65 -3.02 -6.93 10.37
CA GLY A 65 -1.84 -6.71 9.55
C GLY A 65 -2.04 -5.50 8.65
N ASP A 66 -1.79 -5.65 7.34
CA ASP A 66 -1.79 -4.60 6.31
C ASP A 66 -0.83 -3.44 6.64
N GLU A 67 0.28 -3.69 7.33
CA GLU A 67 1.31 -2.68 7.60
C GLU A 67 1.73 -2.01 6.27
N GLY A 68 2.07 -0.73 6.30
CA GLY A 68 2.39 0.05 5.10
C GLY A 68 1.18 0.53 4.31
N SER A 69 -0.04 0.05 4.62
CA SER A 69 -1.27 0.45 3.94
C SER A 69 -1.82 1.78 4.41
N GLY A 70 -2.72 2.37 3.59
CA GLY A 70 -3.48 3.56 3.96
C GLY A 70 -4.45 3.32 5.12
N ALA A 71 -5.00 2.12 5.23
CA ALA A 71 -5.91 1.80 6.34
C ALA A 71 -5.19 1.76 7.68
N VAL A 72 -3.98 1.17 7.73
CA VAL A 72 -3.15 1.18 8.94
C VAL A 72 -2.64 2.58 9.24
N LEU A 73 -2.17 3.32 8.23
CA LEU A 73 -1.77 4.71 8.38
C LEU A 73 -2.89 5.57 8.97
N GLY A 74 -4.11 5.44 8.44
CA GLY A 74 -5.28 6.17 8.95
C GLY A 74 -5.65 5.78 10.38
N LYS A 75 -5.51 4.51 10.74
CA LYS A 75 -5.69 4.04 12.13
C LYS A 75 -4.67 4.68 13.08
N LEU A 76 -3.39 4.71 12.68
CA LEU A 76 -2.32 5.36 13.45
C LEU A 76 -2.56 6.86 13.59
N PHE A 77 -2.92 7.52 12.49
CA PHE A 77 -3.21 8.95 12.46
C PHE A 77 -4.37 9.32 13.38
N LEU A 78 -5.53 8.67 13.25
CA LEU A 78 -6.69 8.96 14.10
C LEU A 78 -6.39 8.66 15.58
N ASN A 79 -5.63 7.62 15.87
CA ASN A 79 -5.20 7.34 17.24
C ASN A 79 -4.34 8.50 17.79
N ALA A 80 -3.30 8.89 17.07
CA ALA A 80 -2.41 9.99 17.46
C ALA A 80 -3.16 11.31 17.62
N LEU A 81 -4.09 11.62 16.70
CA LEU A 81 -4.91 12.82 16.69
C LEU A 81 -5.80 12.94 17.96
N PHE A 82 -6.51 11.85 18.30
CA PHE A 82 -7.43 11.85 19.44
C PHE A 82 -6.75 11.55 20.79
N LYS A 83 -5.51 11.08 20.79
CA LYS A 83 -4.70 10.90 22.01
C LYS A 83 -3.79 12.08 22.31
N GLY A 84 -3.80 13.13 21.46
CA GLY A 84 -3.06 14.37 21.68
C GLY A 84 -1.54 14.21 21.54
N THR A 85 -1.10 13.31 20.67
CA THR A 85 0.32 13.12 20.36
C THR A 85 0.76 13.90 19.10
N LEU A 86 -0.19 14.53 18.41
CA LEU A 86 0.05 15.45 17.31
C LEU A 86 0.02 16.91 17.80
N PRO A 87 0.55 17.88 17.03
CA PRO A 87 0.55 19.29 17.40
C PRO A 87 -0.85 19.83 17.74
N ASP A 88 -0.89 20.80 18.66
CA ASP A 88 -2.11 21.49 19.06
C ASP A 88 -2.82 22.13 17.85
N GLY A 89 -4.14 22.08 17.83
CA GLY A 89 -4.97 22.63 16.75
C GLY A 89 -5.16 21.69 15.55
N MET A 90 -4.33 20.66 15.37
CA MET A 90 -4.42 19.75 14.22
C MET A 90 -5.71 18.92 14.25
N LYS A 91 -6.19 18.55 15.42
CA LYS A 91 -7.46 17.83 15.57
C LYS A 91 -8.64 18.67 15.10
N GLU A 92 -8.71 19.91 15.51
CA GLU A 92 -9.74 20.87 15.13
C GLU A 92 -9.69 21.12 13.61
N ASP A 93 -8.51 21.30 13.05
CA ASP A 93 -8.30 21.50 11.62
C ASP A 93 -8.75 20.27 10.80
N PHE A 94 -8.35 19.07 11.21
CA PHE A 94 -8.79 17.85 10.55
C PHE A 94 -10.32 17.67 10.61
N LEU A 95 -10.94 17.89 11.75
CA LEU A 95 -12.41 17.76 11.90
C LEU A 95 -13.15 18.78 11.04
N GLN A 96 -12.64 20.01 10.96
CA GLN A 96 -13.23 21.07 10.14
C GLN A 96 -13.04 20.78 8.64
N SER A 97 -11.84 20.43 8.21
CA SER A 97 -11.53 20.21 6.79
C SER A 97 -12.22 18.95 6.23
N SER A 98 -12.40 17.92 7.05
CA SER A 98 -13.08 16.69 6.66
C SER A 98 -14.60 16.74 6.82
N ASP A 99 -15.16 17.79 7.43
CA ASP A 99 -16.57 17.90 7.81
C ASP A 99 -17.03 16.68 8.62
N LEU A 100 -16.21 16.26 9.60
CA LEU A 100 -16.48 15.11 10.45
C LEU A 100 -16.46 15.49 11.92
N SER A 101 -17.33 14.84 12.70
CA SER A 101 -17.28 14.82 14.16
C SER A 101 -16.70 13.51 14.68
N TYR A 102 -16.24 13.49 15.94
CA TYR A 102 -15.78 12.26 16.57
C TYR A 102 -16.81 11.11 16.54
N PRO A 103 -18.13 11.34 16.85
CA PRO A 103 -19.13 10.28 16.74
C PRO A 103 -19.26 9.70 15.33
N GLU A 104 -19.16 10.52 14.28
CA GLU A 104 -19.23 10.06 12.89
C GLU A 104 -18.02 9.22 12.50
N ILE A 105 -16.81 9.59 12.95
CA ILE A 105 -15.63 8.78 12.76
C ILE A 105 -15.81 7.40 13.40
N ILE A 106 -16.28 7.34 14.65
CA ILE A 106 -16.57 6.09 15.34
C ILE A 106 -17.63 5.27 14.59
N GLN A 107 -18.69 5.93 14.10
CA GLN A 107 -19.72 5.27 13.31
C GLN A 107 -19.15 4.67 12.01
N ARG A 108 -18.31 5.42 11.27
CA ARG A 108 -17.68 4.94 10.01
C ARG A 108 -16.75 3.77 10.25
N VAL A 109 -16.01 3.78 11.35
CA VAL A 109 -15.04 2.69 11.65
C VAL A 109 -15.73 1.43 12.18
N TYR A 110 -16.75 1.57 13.02
CA TYR A 110 -17.31 0.42 13.76
C TYR A 110 -18.70 -0.04 13.32
N ARG A 111 -19.43 0.78 12.55
CA ARG A 111 -20.83 0.54 12.21
C ARG A 111 -21.16 0.57 10.72
N GLN A 112 -20.26 1.10 9.90
CA GLN A 112 -20.47 1.21 8.46
C GLN A 112 -19.59 0.21 7.71
N PRO A 113 -19.99 -0.21 6.49
CA PRO A 113 -19.16 -1.02 5.62
C PRO A 113 -17.94 -0.23 5.14
N MET A 114 -16.89 -0.95 4.73
CA MET A 114 -15.68 -0.40 4.12
C MET A 114 -14.88 0.53 5.04
N ALA A 115 -14.82 0.23 6.33
CA ALA A 115 -14.04 0.97 7.32
C ALA A 115 -12.55 1.15 6.90
N ASN A 116 -11.97 0.14 6.24
CA ASN A 116 -10.62 0.21 5.68
C ASN A 116 -10.46 1.33 4.64
N ARG A 117 -11.46 1.54 3.77
CA ARG A 117 -11.43 2.65 2.79
C ARG A 117 -11.56 4.01 3.47
N PHE A 118 -12.43 4.11 4.46
CA PHE A 118 -12.55 5.33 5.26
C PHE A 118 -11.23 5.66 5.96
N LEU A 119 -10.62 4.69 6.64
CA LEU A 119 -9.32 4.87 7.27
C LEU A 119 -8.26 5.31 6.25
N ALA A 120 -8.18 4.63 5.11
CA ALA A 120 -7.23 4.97 4.06
C ALA A 120 -7.46 6.37 3.47
N SER A 121 -8.70 6.89 3.45
CA SER A 121 -8.98 8.22 2.92
C SER A 121 -8.35 9.36 3.75
N THR A 122 -8.06 9.13 5.03
CA THR A 122 -7.39 10.12 5.88
C THR A 122 -5.95 10.38 5.45
N SER A 123 -5.36 9.48 4.65
CA SER A 123 -4.02 9.67 4.09
C SER A 123 -3.91 10.91 3.19
N LEU A 124 -5.02 11.39 2.64
CA LEU A 124 -5.02 12.64 1.85
C LEU A 124 -4.64 13.83 2.75
N TYR A 125 -5.30 13.97 3.90
CA TYR A 125 -4.97 15.02 4.86
C TYR A 125 -3.50 14.93 5.31
N ILE A 126 -3.00 13.73 5.60
CA ILE A 126 -1.60 13.53 5.98
C ILE A 126 -0.67 14.00 4.86
N SER A 127 -0.99 13.68 3.59
CA SER A 127 -0.14 14.05 2.46
C SER A 127 -0.07 15.57 2.21
N GLU A 128 -1.11 16.30 2.59
CA GLU A 128 -1.18 17.76 2.50
C GLU A 128 -0.43 18.47 3.64
N HIS A 129 -0.08 17.74 4.71
CA HIS A 129 0.57 18.27 5.91
C HIS A 129 1.92 17.59 6.24
N LEU A 130 2.64 17.12 5.21
CA LEU A 130 3.96 16.47 5.39
C LEU A 130 5.07 17.43 5.85
N ASP A 131 4.83 18.73 5.89
CA ASP A 131 5.67 19.71 6.54
C ASP A 131 5.68 19.56 8.08
N VAL A 132 4.68 18.90 8.65
CA VAL A 132 4.61 18.56 10.09
C VAL A 132 5.45 17.31 10.37
N PRO A 133 6.55 17.41 11.15
CA PRO A 133 7.46 16.28 11.39
C PRO A 133 6.77 15.05 11.96
N ALA A 134 5.84 15.22 12.91
CA ALA A 134 5.11 14.12 13.52
C ALA A 134 4.27 13.31 12.52
N LEU A 135 3.75 13.91 11.45
CA LEU A 135 3.05 13.19 10.39
C LEU A 135 4.02 12.45 9.46
N ARG A 136 5.18 13.04 9.16
CA ARG A 136 6.25 12.33 8.44
C ARG A 136 6.70 11.08 9.19
N ASP A 137 6.89 11.22 10.50
CA ASP A 137 7.31 10.11 11.37
C ASP A 137 6.27 9.00 11.40
N LEU A 138 4.98 9.33 11.48
CA LEU A 138 3.89 8.35 11.36
C LEU A 138 3.93 7.56 10.04
N VAL A 139 4.15 8.24 8.92
CA VAL A 139 4.26 7.58 7.61
C VAL A 139 5.49 6.68 7.57
N LYS A 140 6.63 7.17 8.02
CA LYS A 140 7.89 6.39 8.07
C LYS A 140 7.75 5.17 8.97
N GLU A 141 7.12 5.30 10.13
CA GLU A 141 6.90 4.20 11.05
C GLU A 141 5.99 3.12 10.46
N ASN A 142 4.90 3.52 9.78
CA ASN A 142 4.03 2.59 9.06
C ASN A 142 4.79 1.82 7.96
N PHE A 143 5.70 2.46 7.22
CA PHE A 143 6.54 1.78 6.24
C PHE A 143 7.61 0.91 6.89
N ARG A 144 8.24 1.37 7.97
CA ARG A 144 9.24 0.56 8.71
C ARG A 144 8.62 -0.73 9.23
N ASP A 145 7.41 -0.64 9.78
CA ASP A 145 6.63 -1.81 10.19
C ASP A 145 6.38 -2.78 9.02
N PHE A 146 6.08 -2.26 7.83
CA PHE A 146 5.91 -3.07 6.63
C PHE A 146 7.22 -3.80 6.25
N PHE A 147 8.34 -3.10 6.24
CA PHE A 147 9.64 -3.73 5.96
C PHE A 147 9.96 -4.82 6.97
N HIS A 148 9.83 -4.55 8.27
CA HIS A 148 10.16 -5.50 9.32
C HIS A 148 9.26 -6.75 9.32
N LYS A 149 7.95 -6.55 9.16
CA LYS A 149 6.98 -7.64 9.31
C LYS A 149 6.72 -8.42 8.02
N ASN A 150 6.95 -7.80 6.86
CA ASN A 150 6.68 -8.41 5.58
C ASN A 150 7.95 -8.63 4.75
N ILE A 151 8.68 -7.57 4.40
CA ILE A 151 9.80 -7.67 3.45
C ILE A 151 10.98 -8.45 4.05
N ALA A 152 11.34 -8.20 5.29
CA ALA A 152 12.45 -8.89 5.98
C ALA A 152 12.24 -10.42 6.08
N GLN A 153 10.98 -10.90 6.04
CA GLN A 153 10.68 -12.33 6.10
C GLN A 153 11.16 -13.12 4.87
N TYR A 154 11.40 -12.43 3.75
CA TYR A 154 11.95 -13.09 2.54
C TYR A 154 13.46 -13.32 2.61
N VAL A 155 14.18 -12.65 3.52
CA VAL A 155 15.64 -12.78 3.73
C VAL A 155 16.42 -12.55 2.43
N ARG A 156 15.99 -11.58 1.62
CA ARG A 156 16.54 -11.28 0.29
C ARG A 156 16.85 -9.79 0.12
N HIS A 157 17.88 -9.31 0.85
CA HIS A 157 18.38 -7.93 0.74
C HIS A 157 19.10 -7.64 -0.59
N ASP A 158 19.46 -8.69 -1.33
CA ASP A 158 20.10 -8.62 -2.64
C ASP A 158 19.13 -8.24 -3.76
N LEU A 159 17.82 -8.42 -3.54
CA LEU A 159 16.80 -8.14 -4.55
C LEU A 159 16.24 -6.72 -4.47
N PRO A 160 15.90 -6.14 -5.63
CA PRO A 160 15.19 -4.87 -5.66
C PRO A 160 13.74 -5.03 -5.16
N VAL A 161 13.23 -3.98 -4.51
CA VAL A 161 11.84 -3.87 -4.07
C VAL A 161 11.09 -2.97 -5.04
N GLY A 162 10.05 -3.49 -5.68
CA GLY A 162 9.11 -2.72 -6.49
C GLY A 162 7.78 -2.53 -5.76
N ALA A 163 7.16 -1.36 -5.86
CA ALA A 163 5.92 -1.05 -5.16
C ALA A 163 4.85 -0.46 -6.08
N ILE A 164 3.60 -0.91 -5.90
CA ILE A 164 2.43 -0.38 -6.60
C ILE A 164 1.39 0.09 -5.58
N GLY A 165 0.66 1.13 -5.93
CA GLY A 165 -0.49 1.61 -5.18
C GLY A 165 -0.41 3.08 -4.83
N SER A 166 -1.55 3.63 -4.41
CA SER A 166 -1.67 5.06 -4.13
C SER A 166 -0.78 5.50 -2.97
N ILE A 167 -0.64 4.68 -1.92
CA ILE A 167 0.19 5.00 -0.76
C ILE A 167 1.67 4.97 -1.15
N ALA A 168 2.13 3.91 -1.84
CA ALA A 168 3.50 3.88 -2.34
C ALA A 168 3.82 5.09 -3.21
N TYR A 169 2.90 5.46 -4.10
CA TYR A 169 3.11 6.53 -5.07
C TYR A 169 3.13 7.93 -4.44
N HIS A 170 2.16 8.23 -3.56
CA HIS A 170 2.04 9.56 -2.95
C HIS A 170 3.10 9.82 -1.88
N TYR A 171 3.60 8.77 -1.23
CA TYR A 171 4.64 8.85 -0.20
C TYR A 171 5.98 8.25 -0.64
N ARG A 172 6.23 8.19 -1.98
CA ARG A 172 7.41 7.50 -2.54
C ARG A 172 8.73 7.96 -1.96
N ASP A 173 8.88 9.26 -1.66
CA ASP A 173 10.13 9.79 -1.14
C ASP A 173 10.39 9.28 0.29
N LEU A 174 9.35 9.20 1.13
CA LEU A 174 9.43 8.60 2.46
C LEU A 174 9.60 7.08 2.41
N LEU A 175 8.96 6.42 1.44
CA LEU A 175 9.14 4.99 1.22
C LEU A 175 10.58 4.68 0.78
N GLN A 176 11.17 5.53 -0.06
CA GLN A 176 12.58 5.43 -0.47
C GLN A 176 13.52 5.60 0.73
N GLU A 177 13.32 6.66 1.53
CA GLU A 177 14.10 6.91 2.75
C GLU A 177 14.09 5.69 3.68
N VAL A 178 12.90 5.14 3.95
CA VAL A 178 12.77 3.97 4.83
C VAL A 178 13.38 2.72 4.21
N ALA A 179 13.19 2.47 2.90
CA ALA A 179 13.82 1.33 2.23
C ALA A 179 15.35 1.35 2.38
N GLU A 180 15.96 2.52 2.20
CA GLU A 180 17.41 2.71 2.36
C GLU A 180 17.85 2.52 3.82
N GLU A 181 17.10 3.06 4.80
CA GLU A 181 17.36 2.87 6.23
C GLU A 181 17.34 1.37 6.61
N GLU A 182 16.43 0.59 6.00
CA GLU A 182 16.27 -0.85 6.25
C GLU A 182 17.18 -1.72 5.37
N GLY A 183 18.05 -1.12 4.54
CA GLY A 183 19.05 -1.81 3.73
C GLY A 183 18.49 -2.45 2.45
N TYR A 184 17.37 -1.93 1.94
CA TYR A 184 16.76 -2.37 0.68
C TYR A 184 16.92 -1.31 -0.41
N LYS A 185 16.95 -1.78 -1.67
CA LYS A 185 16.94 -0.91 -2.84
C LYS A 185 15.53 -0.84 -3.43
N LEU A 186 14.88 0.31 -3.30
CA LEU A 186 13.64 0.57 -4.00
C LEU A 186 13.94 0.76 -5.51
N SER A 187 13.22 0.06 -6.39
CA SER A 187 13.43 0.10 -7.84
C SER A 187 12.33 0.90 -8.55
N THR A 188 11.14 0.35 -8.58
CA THR A 188 10.00 0.91 -9.30
C THR A 188 8.89 1.25 -8.33
N VAL A 189 8.37 2.47 -8.41
CA VAL A 189 7.15 2.87 -7.68
C VAL A 189 6.13 3.38 -8.67
N ALA A 190 4.99 2.71 -8.77
CA ALA A 190 3.93 3.08 -9.70
C ALA A 190 2.57 3.21 -8.98
N LYS A 191 1.72 4.12 -9.45
CA LYS A 191 0.37 4.29 -8.91
C LYS A 191 -0.56 3.14 -9.32
N SER A 192 -0.36 2.61 -10.53
CA SER A 192 -1.18 1.57 -11.16
C SER A 192 -0.28 0.55 -11.85
N PRO A 193 -0.66 -0.73 -11.92
CA PRO A 193 0.11 -1.76 -12.61
C PRO A 193 0.02 -1.68 -14.15
N MET A 194 -0.90 -0.90 -14.71
CA MET A 194 -1.27 -0.99 -16.13
C MET A 194 -0.11 -0.80 -17.09
N GLU A 195 0.70 0.25 -16.92
CA GLU A 195 1.85 0.51 -17.81
C GLU A 195 2.88 -0.61 -17.74
N GLY A 196 3.18 -1.09 -16.53
CA GLY A 196 4.10 -2.20 -16.33
C GLY A 196 3.58 -3.51 -16.90
N LEU A 197 2.28 -3.78 -16.80
CA LEU A 197 1.65 -4.97 -17.39
C LEU A 197 1.66 -4.91 -18.93
N VAL A 198 1.39 -3.76 -19.51
CA VAL A 198 1.52 -3.57 -20.97
C VAL A 198 2.95 -3.87 -21.42
N ALA A 199 3.95 -3.33 -20.72
CA ALA A 199 5.35 -3.60 -21.00
C ALA A 199 5.69 -5.09 -20.86
N TYR A 200 5.23 -5.75 -19.79
CA TYR A 200 5.45 -7.18 -19.55
C TYR A 200 4.91 -8.08 -20.66
N HIS A 201 3.77 -7.73 -21.28
CA HIS A 201 3.14 -8.52 -22.33
C HIS A 201 3.52 -8.08 -23.76
N ALA A 202 4.31 -7.02 -23.91
CA ALA A 202 4.74 -6.52 -25.22
C ALA A 202 5.96 -7.25 -25.81
N TYR A 203 6.57 -8.15 -25.03
CA TYR A 203 7.78 -8.91 -25.42
C TYR A 203 7.58 -10.41 -25.34
#